data_dc86a22d3c8d0282231ea29f49ac3125
#
_entry.id   dc86a22d3c8d0282231ea29f49ac3125
#
_cell.length_a   1.000
_cell.length_b   1.000
_cell.length_c   1.000
_cell.angle_alpha   90.00
_cell.angle_beta   90.00
_cell.angle_gamma   90.00
#
_symmetry.space_group_name_H-M   'P 1'
#
loop_
_entity.id
_entity.type
_entity.pdbx_description
1 polymer ?
#
loop_
_entity_poly.entity_id
_entity_poly.type
_entity_poly.pdbx_seq_one_letter_code
_entity_poly.pdbx_strand_id
1 'polypeptide(L)'
;KISKGKVVDIIEEPEETGSMEPLQTATHEINFDNVDFSYVPGEPVLKHATFTVPDQKLTAIIGDSGSGKSTILNLIAKYYEATGGTISIGGKPINHVAAERVLEQVSMVDQDIFLFDDTIRDNIRHARPNATDTEIEAACREANCDSFIRKMEKGYDTPTGENGNLLSGGERQRISIARAILKNSPILLLDEATASLDIENELAVKQAIANLLKEKKTVVMIAHTLSIVKNADQILVMGDGRLAVFLIDCHFLALDWMASDRRIHSTGILFNITVYNCMINPLNAMLF
;
A
#
# COMPACT_ATOMS: atom_id res chain seq x y z
N LYS A 1 -3.94 18.00 30.17
CA LYS A 1 -3.34 19.35 29.98
C LYS A 1 -2.29 19.26 28.90
N ILE A 2 -2.64 19.62 27.68
CA ILE A 2 -1.64 19.81 26.60
C ILE A 2 -0.80 21.01 27.03
N SER A 3 0.53 20.88 27.08
CA SER A 3 1.40 22.00 27.44
C SER A 3 1.32 23.08 26.35
N LYS A 4 1.31 24.35 26.76
CA LYS A 4 1.30 25.49 25.81
C LYS A 4 2.37 25.36 24.70
N GLY A 5 3.54 24.81 25.02
CA GLY A 5 4.61 24.57 24.04
C GLY A 5 4.20 23.71 22.87
N LYS A 6 3.55 22.54 23.09
CA LYS A 6 3.12 21.65 22.01
C LYS A 6 2.07 22.25 21.06
N VAL A 7 1.26 23.20 21.55
CA VAL A 7 0.27 23.89 20.69
C VAL A 7 0.96 24.93 19.82
N VAL A 8 1.99 25.62 20.34
CA VAL A 8 2.78 26.58 19.57
C VAL A 8 3.58 25.86 18.47
N ASP A 9 4.19 24.71 18.79
CA ASP A 9 4.94 23.91 17.81
C ASP A 9 4.06 23.49 16.62
N ILE A 10 2.79 23.12 16.86
CA ILE A 10 1.83 22.75 15.79
C ILE A 10 1.41 23.99 14.96
N ILE A 11 1.29 25.17 15.57
CA ILE A 11 0.88 26.40 14.87
C ILE A 11 2.04 26.99 14.04
N GLU A 12 3.27 26.74 14.44
CA GLU A 12 4.49 27.23 13.78
C GLU A 12 5.04 26.25 12.73
N GLU A 13 4.44 25.06 12.57
CA GLU A 13 4.79 24.18 11.44
C GLU A 13 4.51 24.91 10.12
N PRO A 14 5.48 24.91 9.18
CA PRO A 14 5.27 25.55 7.89
C PRO A 14 4.10 24.88 7.17
N GLU A 15 3.19 25.70 6.63
CA GLU A 15 2.11 25.19 5.78
C GLU A 15 2.70 24.41 4.60
N GLU A 16 2.07 23.28 4.27
CA GLU A 16 2.46 22.46 3.13
C GLU A 16 2.38 23.29 1.85
N THR A 17 3.51 23.46 1.18
CA THR A 17 3.60 24.24 -0.06
C THR A 17 3.56 23.30 -1.25
N GLY A 18 2.48 23.35 -2.05
CA GLY A 18 2.36 22.57 -3.26
C GLY A 18 1.30 23.14 -4.19
N SER A 19 1.41 22.83 -5.48
CA SER A 19 0.39 23.22 -6.45
C SER A 19 -0.92 22.50 -6.16
N MET A 20 -1.99 23.26 -6.06
CA MET A 20 -3.37 22.76 -5.91
C MET A 20 -4.01 22.42 -7.27
N GLU A 21 -3.27 22.50 -8.37
CA GLU A 21 -3.77 22.05 -9.67
C GLU A 21 -3.97 20.52 -9.68
N PRO A 22 -5.06 20.02 -10.30
CA PRO A 22 -5.30 18.58 -10.38
C PRO A 22 -4.14 17.84 -11.04
N LEU A 23 -3.71 16.73 -10.46
CA LEU A 23 -2.68 15.88 -11.03
C LEU A 23 -3.29 15.04 -12.16
N GLN A 24 -3.45 15.64 -13.33
CA GLN A 24 -3.95 14.96 -14.53
C GLN A 24 -2.80 14.27 -15.26
N THR A 25 -2.85 12.94 -15.33
CA THR A 25 -1.83 12.11 -16.01
C THR A 25 -2.51 11.16 -16.99
N ALA A 26 -1.82 10.83 -18.08
CA ALA A 26 -2.32 9.86 -19.07
C ALA A 26 -2.14 8.40 -18.59
N THR A 27 -1.17 8.16 -17.73
CA THR A 27 -0.85 6.87 -17.10
C THR A 27 -0.66 7.07 -15.61
N HIS A 28 -0.65 5.99 -14.85
CA HIS A 28 -0.40 6.01 -13.39
C HIS A 28 0.87 5.20 -13.07
N GLU A 29 1.81 5.17 -14.00
CA GLU A 29 3.16 4.68 -13.76
C GLU A 29 3.82 5.53 -12.68
N ILE A 30 4.49 4.88 -11.72
CA ILE A 30 5.20 5.59 -10.64
C ILE A 30 6.70 5.37 -10.85
N ASN A 31 7.46 6.46 -10.92
CA ASN A 31 8.89 6.39 -11.09
C ASN A 31 9.63 7.01 -9.90
N PHE A 32 10.59 6.28 -9.35
CA PHE A 32 11.56 6.73 -8.38
C PHE A 32 12.89 6.91 -9.10
N ASP A 33 13.44 8.12 -9.05
CA ASP A 33 14.72 8.46 -9.66
C ASP A 33 15.68 8.97 -8.58
N ASN A 34 16.63 8.11 -8.20
CA ASN A 34 17.68 8.37 -7.22
C ASN A 34 17.12 8.94 -5.87
N VAL A 35 16.04 8.34 -5.37
CA VAL A 35 15.31 8.83 -4.19
C VAL A 35 16.03 8.46 -2.91
N ASP A 36 16.30 9.49 -2.09
CA ASP A 36 16.79 9.38 -0.73
C ASP A 36 15.71 9.83 0.26
N PHE A 37 15.64 9.17 1.42
CA PHE A 37 14.71 9.56 2.48
C PHE A 37 15.21 9.21 3.87
N SER A 38 14.93 10.12 4.82
CA SER A 38 15.21 9.95 6.26
C SER A 38 14.06 10.54 7.07
N TYR A 39 13.51 9.81 8.05
CA TYR A 39 12.58 10.37 9.03
C TYR A 39 13.28 11.31 10.02
N VAL A 40 14.53 10.97 10.35
CA VAL A 40 15.39 11.78 11.24
C VAL A 40 16.65 12.15 10.46
N PRO A 41 17.06 13.43 10.47
CA PRO A 41 18.29 13.84 9.79
C PRO A 41 19.50 12.99 10.21
N GLY A 42 20.22 12.44 9.23
CA GLY A 42 21.38 11.58 9.47
C GLY A 42 21.09 10.08 9.61
N GLU A 43 19.80 9.67 9.64
CA GLU A 43 19.38 8.26 9.68
C GLU A 43 18.69 7.86 8.36
N PRO A 44 19.45 7.52 7.31
CA PRO A 44 18.87 7.25 5.99
C PRO A 44 18.09 5.94 5.99
N VAL A 45 16.80 6.01 5.58
CA VAL A 45 15.90 4.87 5.43
C VAL A 45 15.85 4.38 3.99
N LEU A 46 15.81 5.29 3.00
CA LEU A 46 16.00 4.96 1.59
C LEU A 46 17.27 5.61 1.08
N LYS A 47 18.00 4.87 0.23
CA LYS A 47 19.33 5.25 -0.26
C LYS A 47 19.40 5.03 -1.77
N HIS A 48 19.30 6.13 -2.54
CA HIS A 48 19.38 6.12 -4.01
C HIS A 48 18.39 5.14 -4.66
N ALA A 49 17.16 5.07 -4.15
CA ALA A 49 16.14 4.17 -4.68
C ALA A 49 15.76 4.59 -6.10
N THR A 50 15.98 3.70 -7.07
CA THR A 50 15.66 3.93 -8.49
C THR A 50 14.92 2.73 -9.04
N PHE A 51 13.64 2.91 -9.40
CA PHE A 51 12.78 1.88 -9.99
C PHE A 51 11.52 2.49 -10.58
N THR A 52 10.82 1.69 -11.38
CA THR A 52 9.53 2.06 -11.95
C THR A 52 8.46 1.04 -11.55
N VAL A 53 7.30 1.51 -11.11
CA VAL A 53 6.08 0.72 -10.94
C VAL A 53 5.27 0.88 -12.23
N PRO A 54 5.06 -0.18 -13.04
CA PRO A 54 4.37 -0.07 -14.31
C PRO A 54 2.88 0.26 -14.13
N ASP A 55 2.32 1.03 -15.07
CA ASP A 55 0.90 1.36 -15.11
C ASP A 55 0.03 0.11 -15.23
N GLN A 56 -1.08 0.07 -14.47
CA GLN A 56 -2.06 -1.01 -14.47
C GLN A 56 -1.48 -2.41 -14.19
N LYS A 57 -0.40 -2.48 -13.41
CA LYS A 57 0.30 -3.70 -13.03
C LYS A 57 0.38 -3.84 -11.50
N LEU A 58 0.51 -5.09 -11.06
CA LEU A 58 0.75 -5.41 -9.65
C LEU A 58 2.25 -5.52 -9.38
N THR A 59 2.76 -4.60 -8.58
CA THR A 59 4.13 -4.63 -8.05
C THR A 59 4.11 -5.07 -6.59
N ALA A 60 4.78 -6.17 -6.28
CA ALA A 60 4.99 -6.63 -4.91
C ALA A 60 6.35 -6.14 -4.39
N ILE A 61 6.36 -5.60 -3.18
CA ILE A 61 7.59 -5.22 -2.46
C ILE A 61 7.83 -6.24 -1.36
N ILE A 62 9.01 -6.86 -1.34
CA ILE A 62 9.43 -7.81 -0.32
C ILE A 62 10.77 -7.40 0.28
N GLY A 63 11.08 -7.89 1.48
CA GLY A 63 12.34 -7.59 2.18
C GLY A 63 12.16 -7.69 3.69
N ASP A 64 13.27 -7.58 4.43
CA ASP A 64 13.26 -7.66 5.89
C ASP A 64 12.48 -6.52 6.54
N SER A 65 12.09 -6.70 7.81
CA SER A 65 11.51 -5.61 8.60
C SER A 65 12.53 -4.46 8.69
N GLY A 66 12.04 -3.22 8.54
CA GLY A 66 12.91 -2.04 8.56
C GLY A 66 13.69 -1.76 7.26
N SER A 67 13.51 -2.54 6.19
CA SER A 67 14.20 -2.31 4.90
C SER A 67 13.68 -1.09 4.09
N GLY A 68 12.64 -0.39 4.56
CA GLY A 68 12.08 0.80 3.91
C GLY A 68 10.84 0.56 3.04
N LYS A 69 10.21 -0.61 3.10
CA LYS A 69 9.03 -0.95 2.27
C LYS A 69 7.84 -0.01 2.50
N SER A 70 7.38 0.14 3.74
CA SER A 70 6.26 1.05 4.07
C SER A 70 6.61 2.51 3.80
N THR A 71 7.90 2.86 3.88
CA THR A 71 8.40 4.18 3.51
C THR A 71 8.16 4.48 2.03
N ILE A 72 8.32 3.50 1.14
CA ILE A 72 8.00 3.66 -0.30
C ILE A 72 6.52 4.00 -0.47
N LEU A 73 5.59 3.28 0.20
CA LEU A 73 4.15 3.57 0.12
C LEU A 73 3.84 4.98 0.66
N ASN A 74 4.44 5.35 1.79
CA ASN A 74 4.25 6.66 2.40
C ASN A 74 4.74 7.81 1.50
N LEU A 75 5.83 7.62 0.76
CA LEU A 75 6.34 8.59 -0.19
C LEU A 75 5.45 8.68 -1.45
N ILE A 76 4.92 7.57 -1.94
CA ILE A 76 3.95 7.55 -3.05
C ILE A 76 2.66 8.29 -2.64
N ALA A 77 2.15 8.02 -1.43
CA ALA A 77 0.99 8.70 -0.85
C ALA A 77 1.26 10.16 -0.48
N LYS A 78 2.52 10.59 -0.56
CA LYS A 78 2.97 11.92 -0.17
C LYS A 78 2.66 12.29 1.30
N TYR A 79 2.69 11.29 2.19
CA TYR A 79 2.67 11.55 3.64
C TYR A 79 4.00 12.14 4.12
N TYR A 80 5.06 11.97 3.35
CA TYR A 80 6.38 12.56 3.55
C TYR A 80 6.97 13.01 2.22
N GLU A 81 7.87 13.99 2.28
CA GLU A 81 8.67 14.45 1.14
C GLU A 81 10.00 13.68 1.07
N ALA A 82 10.41 13.31 -0.13
CA ALA A 82 11.75 12.75 -0.35
C ALA A 82 12.83 13.79 0.03
N THR A 83 13.89 13.35 0.70
CA THR A 83 15.01 14.22 1.07
C THR A 83 15.98 14.45 -0.10
N GLY A 84 15.90 13.63 -1.14
CA GLY A 84 16.66 13.75 -2.39
C GLY A 84 16.04 12.95 -3.51
N GLY A 85 16.41 13.25 -4.75
CA GLY A 85 15.85 12.61 -5.93
C GLY A 85 14.44 13.09 -6.31
N THR A 86 13.78 12.33 -7.18
CA THR A 86 12.45 12.71 -7.71
C THR A 86 11.52 11.52 -7.75
N ILE A 87 10.29 11.72 -7.29
CA ILE A 87 9.19 10.78 -7.49
C ILE A 87 8.23 11.40 -8.49
N SER A 88 7.79 10.60 -9.48
CA SER A 88 6.80 11.06 -10.47
C SER A 88 5.67 10.05 -10.65
N ILE A 89 4.48 10.56 -10.98
CA ILE A 89 3.29 9.77 -11.35
C ILE A 89 2.89 10.17 -12.76
N GLY A 90 2.82 9.19 -13.68
CA GLY A 90 2.52 9.43 -15.09
C GLY A 90 3.46 10.43 -15.73
N GLY A 91 4.75 10.41 -15.37
CA GLY A 91 5.79 11.30 -15.83
C GLY A 91 5.78 12.70 -15.21
N LYS A 92 4.84 13.02 -14.30
CA LYS A 92 4.80 14.32 -13.59
C LYS A 92 5.44 14.20 -12.21
N PRO A 93 6.49 15.00 -11.90
CA PRO A 93 7.06 15.06 -10.57
C PRO A 93 6.02 15.50 -9.53
N ILE A 94 5.95 14.79 -8.39
CA ILE A 94 4.99 15.10 -7.32
C ILE A 94 5.59 15.99 -6.21
N ASN A 95 6.88 16.31 -6.27
CA ASN A 95 7.58 17.10 -5.25
C ASN A 95 6.92 18.49 -5.00
N HIS A 96 6.33 19.08 -6.05
CA HIS A 96 5.68 20.40 -5.97
C HIS A 96 4.15 20.35 -6.10
N VAL A 97 3.56 19.16 -5.95
CA VAL A 97 2.11 18.96 -5.98
C VAL A 97 1.63 18.84 -4.53
N ALA A 98 0.51 19.47 -4.17
CA ALA A 98 -0.07 19.34 -2.85
C ALA A 98 -0.46 17.88 -2.55
N ALA A 99 -0.28 17.42 -1.31
CA ALA A 99 -0.57 16.04 -0.92
C ALA A 99 -2.01 15.63 -1.22
N GLU A 100 -2.97 16.53 -1.02
CA GLU A 100 -4.38 16.28 -1.34
C GLU A 100 -4.57 15.88 -2.81
N ARG A 101 -3.85 16.50 -3.75
CA ARG A 101 -3.93 16.20 -5.19
C ARG A 101 -3.32 14.86 -5.55
N VAL A 102 -2.25 14.47 -4.85
CA VAL A 102 -1.69 13.12 -4.97
C VAL A 102 -2.63 12.10 -4.36
N LEU A 103 -3.17 12.38 -3.18
CA LEU A 103 -4.12 11.51 -2.48
C LEU A 103 -5.43 11.30 -3.24
N GLU A 104 -5.87 12.23 -4.08
CA GLU A 104 -7.00 12.01 -4.99
C GLU A 104 -6.75 10.83 -5.95
N GLN A 105 -5.50 10.58 -6.33
CA GLN A 105 -5.10 9.50 -7.23
C GLN A 105 -4.80 8.19 -6.51
N VAL A 106 -4.73 8.18 -5.18
CA VAL A 106 -4.25 7.06 -4.37
C VAL A 106 -5.33 6.57 -3.42
N SER A 107 -5.60 5.27 -3.40
CA SER A 107 -6.30 4.58 -2.30
C SER A 107 -5.27 3.78 -1.50
N MET A 108 -5.32 3.83 -0.18
CA MET A 108 -4.40 3.09 0.69
C MET A 108 -5.16 2.20 1.67
N VAL A 109 -4.65 1.00 1.87
CA VAL A 109 -5.06 0.06 2.92
C VAL A 109 -3.85 -0.16 3.80
N ASP A 110 -3.86 0.47 4.97
CA ASP A 110 -2.78 0.44 5.93
C ASP A 110 -2.79 -0.83 6.77
N GLN A 111 -1.62 -1.19 7.32
CA GLN A 111 -1.48 -2.23 8.33
C GLN A 111 -2.19 -1.83 9.64
N ASP A 112 -1.97 -0.59 10.09
CA ASP A 112 -2.61 -0.02 11.27
C ASP A 112 -3.86 0.75 10.86
N ILE A 113 -5.02 0.08 10.95
CA ILE A 113 -6.29 0.63 10.49
C ILE A 113 -6.85 1.59 11.52
N PHE A 114 -7.02 2.84 11.11
CA PHE A 114 -7.73 3.83 11.89
C PHE A 114 -9.22 3.92 11.50
N LEU A 115 -10.10 3.85 12.49
CA LEU A 115 -11.53 4.14 12.35
C LEU A 115 -11.91 5.30 13.28
N PHE A 116 -12.71 6.23 12.76
CA PHE A 116 -13.29 7.29 13.56
C PHE A 116 -14.32 6.74 14.53
N ASP A 117 -14.50 7.37 15.67
CA ASP A 117 -15.60 7.06 16.61
C ASP A 117 -16.94 7.53 16.03
N ASP A 118 -17.43 6.76 15.08
CA ASP A 118 -18.60 7.06 14.26
C ASP A 118 -19.28 5.73 13.87
N THR A 119 -20.34 5.79 13.05
CA THR A 119 -20.98 4.59 12.52
C THR A 119 -20.10 3.88 11.47
N ILE A 120 -20.34 2.58 11.23
CA ILE A 120 -19.67 1.85 10.13
C ILE A 120 -19.95 2.55 8.80
N ARG A 121 -21.18 2.99 8.55
CA ARG A 121 -21.61 3.71 7.36
C ARG A 121 -20.75 4.95 7.12
N ASP A 122 -20.64 5.80 8.13
CA ASP A 122 -19.94 7.08 8.01
C ASP A 122 -18.44 6.87 7.90
N ASN A 123 -17.91 5.88 8.62
CA ASN A 123 -16.52 5.47 8.44
C ASN A 123 -16.19 5.10 6.99
N ILE A 124 -17.08 4.44 6.26
CA ILE A 124 -16.87 4.10 4.85
C ILE A 124 -17.09 5.32 3.97
N ARG A 125 -18.09 6.16 4.28
CA ARG A 125 -18.42 7.39 3.55
C ARG A 125 -17.27 8.41 3.56
N HIS A 126 -16.42 8.43 4.59
CA HIS A 126 -15.23 9.30 4.62
C HIS A 126 -14.34 9.15 3.38
N ALA A 127 -14.31 7.99 2.75
CA ALA A 127 -13.55 7.77 1.51
C ALA A 127 -14.11 8.54 0.30
N ARG A 128 -15.44 8.78 0.27
CA ARG A 128 -16.16 9.56 -0.74
C ARG A 128 -17.41 10.19 -0.12
N PRO A 129 -17.32 11.43 0.37
CA PRO A 129 -18.41 12.08 1.17
C PRO A 129 -19.77 12.11 0.49
N ASN A 130 -19.79 12.21 -0.85
CA ASN A 130 -21.03 12.27 -1.65
C ASN A 130 -21.58 10.89 -2.06
N ALA A 131 -21.00 9.79 -1.54
CA ALA A 131 -21.48 8.45 -1.86
C ALA A 131 -22.87 8.18 -1.28
N THR A 132 -23.71 7.59 -2.10
CA THR A 132 -25.04 7.10 -1.69
C THR A 132 -24.91 5.85 -0.82
N ASP A 133 -25.91 5.56 -0.01
CA ASP A 133 -25.97 4.33 0.79
C ASP A 133 -25.87 3.08 -0.07
N THR A 134 -26.46 3.09 -1.27
CA THR A 134 -26.38 1.99 -2.23
C THR A 134 -24.93 1.72 -2.68
N GLU A 135 -24.15 2.77 -2.93
CA GLU A 135 -22.73 2.65 -3.31
C GLU A 135 -21.87 2.15 -2.15
N ILE A 136 -22.16 2.63 -0.92
CA ILE A 136 -21.50 2.14 0.31
C ILE A 136 -21.78 0.64 0.49
N GLU A 137 -23.04 0.22 0.39
CA GLU A 137 -23.41 -1.19 0.52
C GLU A 137 -22.82 -2.06 -0.60
N ALA A 138 -22.69 -1.53 -1.83
CA ALA A 138 -22.00 -2.21 -2.94
C ALA A 138 -20.52 -2.44 -2.61
N ALA A 139 -19.81 -1.40 -2.18
CA ALA A 139 -18.43 -1.50 -1.76
C ALA A 139 -18.23 -2.50 -0.60
N CYS A 140 -19.18 -2.53 0.36
CA CYS A 140 -19.16 -3.51 1.45
C CYS A 140 -19.37 -4.96 0.99
N ARG A 141 -20.22 -5.19 -0.01
CA ARG A 141 -20.36 -6.53 -0.59
C ARG A 141 -19.09 -7.00 -1.25
N GLU A 142 -18.42 -6.15 -2.02
CA GLU A 142 -17.15 -6.45 -2.65
C GLU A 142 -16.01 -6.66 -1.64
N ALA A 143 -16.03 -5.91 -0.54
CA ALA A 143 -15.09 -6.06 0.57
C ALA A 143 -15.43 -7.22 1.53
N ASN A 144 -16.47 -8.02 1.26
CA ASN A 144 -16.96 -9.08 2.14
C ASN A 144 -17.30 -8.63 3.57
N CYS A 145 -17.74 -7.36 3.74
CA CYS A 145 -18.15 -6.84 5.05
C CYS A 145 -19.67 -6.71 5.24
N ASP A 146 -20.46 -6.64 4.17
CA ASP A 146 -21.92 -6.50 4.23
C ASP A 146 -22.59 -7.60 5.09
N SER A 147 -22.12 -8.84 4.98
CA SER A 147 -22.71 -10.00 5.66
C SER A 147 -22.57 -9.91 7.19
N PHE A 148 -21.46 -9.46 7.74
CA PHE A 148 -21.31 -9.31 9.16
C PHE A 148 -21.99 -8.02 9.67
N ILE A 149 -21.93 -6.93 8.88
CA ILE A 149 -22.59 -5.67 9.24
C ILE A 149 -24.10 -5.88 9.41
N ARG A 150 -24.75 -6.59 8.49
CA ARG A 150 -26.20 -6.87 8.56
C ARG A 150 -26.60 -7.78 9.73
N LYS A 151 -25.67 -8.52 10.32
CA LYS A 151 -25.91 -9.35 11.51
C LYS A 151 -25.83 -8.53 12.82
N MET A 152 -25.25 -7.34 12.79
CA MET A 152 -25.19 -6.45 13.94
C MET A 152 -26.57 -5.84 14.24
N GLU A 153 -26.87 -5.57 15.50
CA GLU A 153 -28.17 -5.06 15.95
C GLU A 153 -28.60 -3.78 15.21
N LYS A 154 -27.65 -2.87 14.95
CA LYS A 154 -27.89 -1.60 14.25
C LYS A 154 -27.40 -1.62 12.79
N GLY A 155 -26.96 -2.76 12.28
CA GLY A 155 -26.46 -2.87 10.91
C GLY A 155 -25.37 -1.84 10.60
N TYR A 156 -25.53 -1.10 9.51
CA TYR A 156 -24.60 -0.05 9.08
C TYR A 156 -24.49 1.13 10.05
N ASP A 157 -25.50 1.34 10.90
CA ASP A 157 -25.51 2.42 11.89
C ASP A 157 -24.90 1.99 13.24
N THR A 158 -24.23 0.84 13.26
CA THR A 158 -23.47 0.35 14.42
C THR A 158 -22.25 1.24 14.66
N PRO A 159 -22.08 1.79 15.90
CA PRO A 159 -20.88 2.53 16.26
C PRO A 159 -19.63 1.64 16.23
N THR A 160 -18.52 2.16 15.76
CA THR A 160 -17.24 1.44 15.73
C THR A 160 -16.45 1.57 17.03
N GLY A 161 -16.75 2.61 17.83
CA GLY A 161 -16.00 3.00 19.01
C GLY A 161 -14.66 3.66 18.67
N GLU A 162 -13.98 4.14 19.71
CA GLU A 162 -12.68 4.81 19.56
C GLU A 162 -11.67 3.88 18.86
N ASN A 163 -11.16 4.33 17.72
CA ASN A 163 -10.27 3.56 16.83
C ASN A 163 -10.82 2.18 16.44
N GLY A 164 -12.13 2.03 16.35
CA GLY A 164 -12.77 0.77 15.96
C GLY A 164 -12.65 -0.36 16.98
N ASN A 165 -12.49 -0.05 18.27
CA ASN A 165 -12.26 -1.04 19.34
C ASN A 165 -13.44 -2.01 19.56
N LEU A 166 -14.63 -1.70 19.01
CA LEU A 166 -15.82 -2.57 19.08
C LEU A 166 -15.84 -3.61 17.95
N LEU A 167 -14.85 -3.60 17.05
CA LEU A 167 -14.74 -4.49 15.91
C LEU A 167 -13.50 -5.39 16.04
N SER A 168 -13.57 -6.61 15.52
CA SER A 168 -12.41 -7.48 15.37
C SER A 168 -11.41 -6.92 14.35
N GLY A 169 -10.16 -7.39 14.38
CA GLY A 169 -9.12 -6.99 13.43
C GLY A 169 -9.55 -7.21 11.98
N GLY A 170 -10.12 -8.37 11.68
CA GLY A 170 -10.58 -8.71 10.33
C GLY A 170 -11.78 -7.89 9.85
N GLU A 171 -12.68 -7.48 10.75
CA GLU A 171 -13.78 -6.57 10.43
C GLU A 171 -13.28 -5.18 10.10
N ARG A 172 -12.36 -4.64 10.92
CA ARG A 172 -11.70 -3.35 10.62
C ARG A 172 -10.99 -3.39 9.26
N GLN A 173 -10.26 -4.49 8.98
CA GLN A 173 -9.55 -4.65 7.70
C GLN A 173 -10.51 -4.60 6.51
N ARG A 174 -11.62 -5.33 6.57
CA ARG A 174 -12.61 -5.32 5.49
C ARG A 174 -13.30 -3.96 5.32
N ILE A 175 -13.50 -3.21 6.41
CA ILE A 175 -14.01 -1.82 6.33
C ILE A 175 -12.97 -0.92 5.64
N SER A 176 -11.68 -1.05 5.94
CA SER A 176 -10.62 -0.32 5.26
C SER A 176 -10.56 -0.64 3.76
N ILE A 177 -10.73 -1.92 3.40
CA ILE A 177 -10.82 -2.34 1.99
C ILE A 177 -12.08 -1.75 1.33
N ALA A 178 -13.23 -1.72 2.02
CA ALA A 178 -14.44 -1.10 1.49
C ALA A 178 -14.25 0.41 1.23
N ARG A 179 -13.50 1.11 2.08
CA ARG A 179 -13.08 2.51 1.83
C ARG A 179 -12.29 2.63 0.52
N ALA A 180 -11.30 1.75 0.30
CA ALA A 180 -10.48 1.76 -0.90
C ALA A 180 -11.29 1.45 -2.17
N ILE A 181 -12.23 0.49 -2.09
CA ILE A 181 -13.16 0.18 -3.18
C ILE A 181 -14.06 1.38 -3.48
N LEU A 182 -14.68 1.98 -2.45
CA LEU A 182 -15.59 3.13 -2.62
C LEU A 182 -14.89 4.35 -3.21
N LYS A 183 -13.66 4.62 -2.78
CA LYS A 183 -12.84 5.73 -3.30
C LYS A 183 -12.48 5.53 -4.76
N ASN A 184 -12.18 4.30 -5.14
CA ASN A 184 -11.93 3.87 -6.53
C ASN A 184 -10.82 4.66 -7.24
N SER A 185 -9.72 4.96 -6.54
CA SER A 185 -8.56 5.64 -7.13
C SER A 185 -7.79 4.74 -8.11
N PRO A 186 -7.09 5.32 -9.11
CA PRO A 186 -6.33 4.55 -10.10
C PRO A 186 -5.06 3.90 -9.55
N ILE A 187 -4.51 4.41 -8.45
CA ILE A 187 -3.37 3.84 -7.73
C ILE A 187 -3.85 3.23 -6.43
N LEU A 188 -3.44 1.99 -6.15
CA LEU A 188 -3.76 1.27 -4.93
C LEU A 188 -2.48 0.88 -4.18
N LEU A 189 -2.38 1.29 -2.94
CA LEU A 189 -1.30 0.94 -2.03
C LEU A 189 -1.83 -0.01 -0.95
N LEU A 190 -1.15 -1.15 -0.75
CA LEU A 190 -1.53 -2.16 0.25
C LEU A 190 -0.34 -2.45 1.15
N ASP A 191 -0.45 -2.06 2.42
CA ASP A 191 0.58 -2.37 3.45
C ASP A 191 0.11 -3.55 4.30
N GLU A 192 0.76 -4.69 4.16
CA GLU A 192 0.58 -5.91 4.97
C GLU A 192 -0.90 -6.29 5.28
N ALA A 193 -1.80 -6.12 4.32
CA ALA A 193 -3.25 -6.19 4.51
C ALA A 193 -3.80 -7.54 5.07
N THR A 194 -2.96 -8.53 5.37
CA THR A 194 -3.39 -9.86 5.86
C THR A 194 -2.69 -10.31 7.14
N ALA A 195 -1.91 -9.45 7.80
CA ALA A 195 -1.16 -9.82 9.00
C ALA A 195 -2.08 -10.03 10.22
N SER A 196 -1.79 -11.07 11.02
CA SER A 196 -2.37 -11.30 12.35
C SER A 196 -3.89 -11.58 12.43
N LEU A 197 -4.49 -12.14 11.38
CA LEU A 197 -5.92 -12.50 11.35
C LEU A 197 -6.13 -13.98 11.68
N ASP A 198 -7.31 -14.33 12.22
CA ASP A 198 -7.76 -15.71 12.27
C ASP A 198 -8.09 -16.25 10.87
N ILE A 199 -8.16 -17.59 10.72
CA ILE A 199 -8.27 -18.27 9.41
C ILE A 199 -9.51 -17.82 8.62
N GLU A 200 -10.66 -17.62 9.27
CA GLU A 200 -11.89 -17.23 8.59
C GLU A 200 -11.82 -15.78 8.09
N ASN A 201 -11.32 -14.88 8.93
CA ASN A 201 -11.11 -13.48 8.56
C ASN A 201 -10.01 -13.33 7.51
N GLU A 202 -8.93 -14.11 7.58
CA GLU A 202 -7.87 -14.11 6.57
C GLU A 202 -8.40 -14.47 5.17
N LEU A 203 -9.25 -15.51 5.07
CA LEU A 203 -9.84 -15.90 3.79
C LEU A 203 -10.76 -14.80 3.23
N ALA A 204 -11.62 -14.21 4.08
CA ALA A 204 -12.51 -13.14 3.69
C ALA A 204 -11.76 -11.88 3.24
N VAL A 205 -10.66 -11.52 3.91
CA VAL A 205 -9.78 -10.40 3.53
C VAL A 205 -9.05 -10.70 2.21
N LYS A 206 -8.49 -11.89 2.03
CA LYS A 206 -7.87 -12.31 0.75
C LYS A 206 -8.86 -12.21 -0.42
N GLN A 207 -10.10 -12.63 -0.22
CA GLN A 207 -11.14 -12.51 -1.26
C GLN A 207 -11.50 -11.05 -1.55
N ALA A 208 -11.56 -10.19 -0.52
CA ALA A 208 -11.80 -8.76 -0.68
C ALA A 208 -10.66 -8.08 -1.47
N ILE A 209 -9.41 -8.41 -1.16
CA ILE A 209 -8.24 -7.93 -1.92
C ILE A 209 -8.30 -8.44 -3.36
N ALA A 210 -8.63 -9.72 -3.58
CA ALA A 210 -8.78 -10.28 -4.93
C ALA A 210 -9.88 -9.55 -5.74
N ASN A 211 -10.97 -9.15 -5.11
CA ASN A 211 -12.00 -8.34 -5.76
C ASN A 211 -11.48 -6.95 -6.14
N LEU A 212 -10.77 -6.29 -5.22
CA LEU A 212 -10.16 -4.99 -5.45
C LEU A 212 -9.13 -4.99 -6.59
N LEU A 213 -8.42 -6.12 -6.78
CA LEU A 213 -7.41 -6.29 -7.85
C LEU A 213 -8.00 -6.66 -9.21
N LYS A 214 -9.31 -6.90 -9.35
CA LYS A 214 -9.95 -7.21 -10.65
C LYS A 214 -9.96 -6.03 -11.62
N GLU A 215 -9.95 -4.82 -11.08
CA GLU A 215 -9.89 -3.62 -11.88
C GLU A 215 -8.46 -3.34 -12.36
N LYS A 216 -8.33 -2.72 -13.53
CA LYS A 216 -7.03 -2.31 -14.07
C LYS A 216 -6.52 -1.08 -13.32
N LYS A 217 -5.78 -1.31 -12.23
CA LYS A 217 -5.16 -0.30 -11.38
C LYS A 217 -3.66 -0.51 -11.29
N THR A 218 -2.93 0.57 -11.07
CA THR A 218 -1.52 0.48 -10.67
C THR A 218 -1.48 0.12 -9.20
N VAL A 219 -0.94 -1.07 -8.86
CA VAL A 219 -0.96 -1.59 -7.50
C VAL A 219 0.44 -1.76 -6.97
N VAL A 220 0.69 -1.22 -5.78
CA VAL A 220 1.91 -1.48 -5.01
C VAL A 220 1.53 -2.16 -3.70
N MET A 221 2.06 -3.35 -3.47
CA MET A 221 1.71 -4.17 -2.31
C MET A 221 2.95 -4.63 -1.55
N ILE A 222 2.97 -4.41 -0.24
CA ILE A 222 3.96 -5.06 0.64
C ILE A 222 3.44 -6.46 0.96
N ALA A 223 4.24 -7.46 0.63
CA ALA A 223 3.87 -8.85 0.77
C ALA A 223 4.86 -9.63 1.65
N HIS A 224 4.32 -10.35 2.64
CA HIS A 224 5.06 -11.30 3.47
C HIS A 224 4.78 -12.76 3.11
N THR A 225 3.81 -13.00 2.24
CA THR A 225 3.38 -14.34 1.84
C THR A 225 3.58 -14.57 0.35
N LEU A 226 4.12 -15.73 0.02
CA LEU A 226 4.36 -16.19 -1.34
C LEU A 226 3.12 -16.26 -2.22
N SER A 227 1.97 -16.55 -1.63
CA SER A 227 0.71 -16.68 -2.38
C SER A 227 0.30 -15.37 -3.09
N ILE A 228 0.71 -14.24 -2.54
CA ILE A 228 0.46 -12.93 -3.13
C ILE A 228 1.52 -12.61 -4.19
N VAL A 229 2.79 -12.86 -3.88
CA VAL A 229 3.93 -12.60 -4.76
C VAL A 229 3.83 -13.36 -6.09
N LYS A 230 3.26 -14.57 -6.10
CA LYS A 230 3.06 -15.40 -7.31
C LYS A 230 2.25 -14.73 -8.42
N ASN A 231 1.35 -13.82 -8.04
CA ASN A 231 0.45 -13.15 -8.98
C ASN A 231 0.95 -11.75 -9.36
N ALA A 232 2.11 -11.32 -8.84
CA ALA A 232 2.68 -10.03 -9.16
C ALA A 232 3.28 -10.02 -10.57
N ASP A 233 3.04 -8.94 -11.30
CA ASP A 233 3.72 -8.69 -12.59
C ASP A 233 5.19 -8.32 -12.36
N GLN A 234 5.50 -7.76 -11.18
CA GLN A 234 6.83 -7.29 -10.81
C GLN A 234 7.07 -7.51 -9.31
N ILE A 235 8.31 -7.86 -8.96
CA ILE A 235 8.76 -7.96 -7.57
C ILE A 235 9.95 -7.02 -7.36
N LEU A 236 9.87 -6.19 -6.34
CA LEU A 236 10.96 -5.36 -5.83
C LEU A 236 11.46 -5.98 -4.53
N VAL A 237 12.75 -6.29 -4.47
CA VAL A 237 13.39 -6.84 -3.25
C VAL A 237 14.17 -5.73 -2.58
N MET A 238 13.80 -5.38 -1.36
CA MET A 238 14.43 -4.32 -0.57
C MET A 238 15.35 -4.89 0.50
N GLY A 239 16.55 -4.28 0.64
CA GLY A 239 17.50 -4.59 1.69
C GLY A 239 18.27 -3.35 2.10
N ASP A 240 18.41 -3.07 3.41
CA ASP A 240 19.15 -1.93 3.96
C ASP A 240 18.85 -0.57 3.31
N GLY A 241 17.58 -0.32 2.99
CA GLY A 241 17.11 0.92 2.37
C GLY A 241 17.43 1.05 0.88
N ARG A 242 17.85 -0.02 0.22
CA ARG A 242 18.17 -0.06 -1.21
C ARG A 242 17.33 -1.10 -1.94
N LEU A 243 17.11 -0.87 -3.22
CA LEU A 243 16.60 -1.92 -4.10
C LEU A 243 17.74 -2.94 -4.32
N ALA A 244 17.52 -4.18 -3.84
CA ALA A 244 18.49 -5.24 -3.95
C ALA A 244 18.31 -6.04 -5.26
N VAL A 245 17.07 -6.30 -5.67
CA VAL A 245 16.74 -7.05 -6.91
C VAL A 245 15.42 -6.53 -7.48
N PHE A 246 15.35 -6.54 -8.80
CA PHE A 246 14.17 -6.17 -9.58
C PHE A 246 13.81 -7.33 -10.52
N LEU A 247 12.59 -7.88 -10.37
CA LEU A 247 12.13 -9.02 -11.15
C LEU A 247 10.84 -8.66 -11.90
N ILE A 248 10.80 -8.97 -13.20
CA ILE A 248 9.63 -8.77 -14.06
C ILE A 248 9.13 -10.14 -14.54
N ASP A 249 7.83 -10.27 -14.79
CA ASP A 249 7.18 -11.50 -15.29
C ASP A 249 7.38 -12.72 -14.39
N CYS A 250 6.95 -12.58 -13.12
CA CYS A 250 7.18 -13.58 -12.06
C CYS A 250 6.37 -14.88 -12.20
N HIS A 251 5.60 -15.08 -13.26
CA HIS A 251 4.80 -16.30 -13.47
C HIS A 251 5.60 -17.60 -13.43
N PHE A 252 6.91 -17.53 -13.60
CA PHE A 252 7.80 -18.71 -13.64
C PHE A 252 8.36 -19.15 -12.28
N LEU A 253 8.32 -18.30 -11.25
CA LEU A 253 8.89 -18.62 -9.93
C LEU A 253 8.08 -19.63 -9.11
N ALA A 254 6.91 -20.03 -9.60
CA ALA A 254 5.93 -20.79 -8.84
C ALA A 254 6.23 -22.29 -8.69
N LEU A 255 7.07 -22.90 -9.50
CA LEU A 255 7.17 -24.36 -9.59
C LEU A 255 8.18 -25.01 -8.62
N ASP A 256 9.29 -24.35 -8.27
CA ASP A 256 10.34 -24.99 -7.46
C ASP A 256 10.35 -24.61 -5.98
N TRP A 257 9.55 -23.64 -5.57
CA TRP A 257 9.57 -23.13 -4.20
C TRP A 257 8.61 -23.85 -3.23
N MET A 258 7.77 -24.72 -3.74
CA MET A 258 6.85 -25.54 -2.91
C MET A 258 7.56 -26.58 -2.01
N ALA A 259 8.86 -26.78 -2.16
CA ALA A 259 9.60 -27.82 -1.45
C ALA A 259 10.33 -27.36 -0.18
N SER A 260 10.39 -26.07 0.15
CA SER A 260 11.07 -25.62 1.36
C SER A 260 10.21 -24.67 2.20
N ASP A 261 9.59 -25.26 3.22
CA ASP A 261 8.90 -24.60 4.33
C ASP A 261 9.92 -23.86 5.22
N ARG A 262 10.41 -22.71 4.77
CA ARG A 262 11.29 -21.84 5.58
C ARG A 262 10.95 -20.37 5.39
N ARG A 263 10.90 -19.67 6.52
CA ARG A 263 10.69 -18.22 6.63
C ARG A 263 11.61 -17.44 5.71
N ILE A 264 11.07 -16.39 5.11
CA ILE A 264 11.78 -15.49 4.20
C ILE A 264 12.84 -14.72 5.00
N HIS A 265 14.09 -15.15 4.92
CA HIS A 265 15.24 -14.32 5.27
C HIS A 265 15.84 -13.80 3.96
N SER A 266 16.06 -12.49 3.85
CA SER A 266 16.46 -11.79 2.62
C SER A 266 17.64 -12.41 1.89
N THR A 267 18.63 -12.89 2.62
CA THR A 267 19.84 -13.50 2.05
C THR A 267 19.59 -14.84 1.34
N GLY A 268 18.66 -15.66 1.84
CA GLY A 268 18.34 -16.97 1.23
C GLY A 268 17.51 -16.82 -0.05
N ILE A 269 16.63 -15.82 -0.10
CA ILE A 269 15.79 -15.53 -1.27
C ILE A 269 16.63 -14.93 -2.39
N LEU A 270 17.47 -13.96 -2.08
CA LEU A 270 18.38 -13.33 -3.06
C LEU A 270 19.23 -14.38 -3.77
N PHE A 271 19.79 -15.33 -3.04
CA PHE A 271 20.65 -16.36 -3.63
C PHE A 271 19.89 -17.28 -4.58
N ASN A 272 18.70 -17.73 -4.22
CA ASN A 272 17.89 -18.63 -5.06
C ASN A 272 17.31 -17.91 -6.28
N ILE A 273 16.86 -16.67 -6.14
CA ILE A 273 16.29 -15.88 -7.23
C ILE A 273 17.41 -15.49 -8.24
N THR A 274 18.58 -15.10 -7.75
CA THR A 274 19.72 -14.76 -8.61
C THR A 274 20.21 -15.96 -9.41
N VAL A 275 20.35 -17.13 -8.80
CA VAL A 275 20.77 -18.36 -9.49
C VAL A 275 19.74 -18.77 -10.55
N TYR A 276 18.46 -18.66 -10.26
CA TYR A 276 17.39 -19.06 -11.20
C TYR A 276 17.32 -18.11 -12.42
N ASN A 277 17.43 -16.81 -12.22
CA ASN A 277 17.46 -15.82 -13.31
C ASN A 277 18.69 -15.96 -14.20
N CYS A 278 19.85 -16.26 -13.64
CA CYS A 278 21.06 -16.55 -14.42
C CYS A 278 20.95 -17.84 -15.26
N MET A 279 20.16 -18.83 -14.80
CA MET A 279 19.96 -20.08 -15.54
C MET A 279 18.95 -19.96 -16.69
N ILE A 280 17.93 -19.08 -16.57
CA ILE A 280 16.85 -18.97 -17.56
C ILE A 280 17.09 -17.86 -18.58
N ASN A 281 17.79 -16.80 -18.22
CA ASN A 281 18.02 -15.68 -19.13
C ASN A 281 19.45 -15.11 -19.00
N PRO A 282 20.40 -15.67 -19.75
CA PRO A 282 21.82 -15.24 -19.69
C PRO A 282 22.05 -13.79 -20.14
N LEU A 283 21.07 -13.13 -20.79
CA LEU A 283 21.17 -11.72 -21.19
C LEU A 283 20.98 -10.75 -20.00
N ASN A 284 20.31 -11.17 -18.92
CA ASN A 284 20.18 -10.35 -17.72
C ASN A 284 21.39 -10.44 -16.76
N ALA A 285 22.28 -11.41 -16.97
CA ALA A 285 23.49 -11.58 -16.15
C ALA A 285 24.60 -10.55 -16.46
N MET A 286 24.42 -9.67 -17.45
CA MET A 286 25.40 -8.61 -17.82
C MET A 286 25.09 -7.25 -17.17
N LEU A 287 24.11 -7.15 -16.29
CA LEU A 287 23.71 -5.89 -15.62
C LEU A 287 24.04 -5.84 -14.12
N PHE A 288 24.89 -6.76 -13.65
CA PHE A 288 25.42 -6.76 -12.28
C PHE A 288 26.93 -6.52 -12.27
#